data_b5147b22e31cdc3fcb1ee768c6102f2e
#
_entry.id   b5147b22e31cdc3fcb1ee768c6102f2e
#
_cell.length_a   1.000
_cell.length_b   1.000
_cell.length_c   1.000
_cell.angle_alpha   90.00
_cell.angle_beta   90.00
_cell.angle_gamma   90.00
#
_symmetry.space_group_name_H-M   'P 1'
#
loop_
_entity.id
_entity.type
_entity.pdbx_description
1 polymer ?
#
loop_
_entity_poly.entity_id
_entity_poly.type
_entity_poly.pdbx_seq_one_letter_code
_entity_poly.pdbx_strand_id
1 'polypeptide(L)'
;MHAGETGGPEEVREAIEAIEPTRIGHGVKSAYDPTVMAMLAERGIVLEVCPTSNLTTRVVRNPAELRFILRSLIDHAVPFTLSTDGPEMLRSHLRDEMALLLRTEIMSLEEIERAIETAHSASFLDRLSPSPDGHDEGRFLADPHAPIALEVEV
;
A
#
# COMPACT_ATOMS: atom_id res chain seq x y z
N MET A 1 5.89 -12.44 -0.69
CA MET A 1 4.88 -13.49 -0.40
C MET A 1 3.57 -12.82 -0.02
N HIS A 2 2.40 -13.49 -0.16
CA HIS A 2 1.11 -12.99 0.35
C HIS A 2 0.76 -13.71 1.64
N ALA A 3 0.29 -12.98 2.65
CA ALA A 3 -0.21 -13.48 3.92
C ALA A 3 -1.18 -12.48 4.55
N GLY A 4 -2.12 -12.94 5.38
CA GLY A 4 -3.10 -12.08 6.06
C GLY A 4 -4.02 -11.33 5.10
N GLU A 5 -4.33 -11.94 3.98
CA GLU A 5 -5.38 -11.51 3.05
C GLU A 5 -6.68 -12.26 3.34
N THR A 6 -6.69 -13.56 3.09
CA THR A 6 -7.85 -14.42 3.31
C THR A 6 -7.78 -15.18 4.62
N GLY A 7 -6.57 -15.47 5.10
CA GLY A 7 -6.31 -16.01 6.43
C GLY A 7 -6.34 -14.90 7.51
N GLY A 8 -6.19 -15.30 8.77
CA GLY A 8 -6.17 -14.37 9.89
C GLY A 8 -4.79 -13.76 10.18
N PRO A 9 -4.65 -13.01 11.28
CA PRO A 9 -3.36 -12.47 11.70
C PRO A 9 -2.32 -13.55 12.04
N GLU A 10 -2.77 -14.75 12.40
CA GLU A 10 -1.90 -15.91 12.64
C GLU A 10 -1.07 -16.29 11.40
N GLU A 11 -1.63 -16.17 10.19
CA GLU A 11 -0.91 -16.42 8.94
C GLU A 11 0.26 -15.44 8.77
N VAL A 12 0.07 -14.17 9.13
CA VAL A 12 1.13 -13.16 9.11
C VAL A 12 2.21 -13.49 10.14
N ARG A 13 1.82 -13.90 11.34
CA ARG A 13 2.75 -14.32 12.40
C ARG A 13 3.61 -15.50 11.95
N GLU A 14 2.98 -16.55 11.43
CA GLU A 14 3.67 -17.73 10.92
C GLU A 14 4.66 -17.36 9.81
N ALA A 15 4.28 -16.46 8.90
CA ALA A 15 5.15 -15.97 7.85
C ALA A 15 6.38 -15.24 8.42
N ILE A 16 6.18 -14.37 9.43
CA ILE A 16 7.26 -13.64 10.10
C ILE A 16 8.24 -14.60 10.76
N GLU A 17 7.73 -15.62 11.46
CA GLU A 17 8.54 -16.58 12.23
C GLU A 17 9.27 -17.58 11.33
N ALA A 18 8.66 -17.99 10.23
CA ALA A 18 9.21 -19.05 9.37
C ALA A 18 10.27 -18.56 8.38
N ILE A 19 10.11 -17.35 7.80
CA ILE A 19 10.96 -16.90 6.69
C ILE A 19 11.52 -15.50 6.83
N GLU A 20 11.18 -14.77 7.90
CA GLU A 20 11.64 -13.40 8.17
C GLU A 20 11.58 -12.49 6.92
N PRO A 21 10.39 -12.30 6.32
CA PRO A 21 10.27 -11.57 5.06
C PRO A 21 10.56 -10.09 5.26
N THR A 22 11.12 -9.43 4.26
CA THR A 22 11.24 -7.95 4.26
C THR A 22 9.92 -7.27 3.90
N ARG A 23 9.07 -7.94 3.10
CA ARG A 23 7.76 -7.45 2.69
C ARG A 23 6.73 -8.57 2.64
N ILE A 24 5.47 -8.22 2.95
CA ILE A 24 4.32 -9.12 2.88
C ILE A 24 3.25 -8.45 2.02
N GLY A 25 2.79 -9.15 0.97
CA GLY A 25 1.64 -8.72 0.19
C GLY A 25 0.37 -8.76 1.02
N HIS A 26 -0.41 -7.70 0.94
CA HIS A 26 -1.60 -7.38 1.73
C HIS A 26 -1.33 -7.22 3.23
N GLY A 27 -1.30 -8.29 4.00
CA GLY A 27 -1.09 -8.27 5.44
C GLY A 27 -2.21 -7.58 6.24
N VAL A 28 -3.34 -7.27 5.61
CA VAL A 28 -4.40 -6.41 6.19
C VAL A 28 -5.05 -6.99 7.44
N LYS A 29 -5.04 -8.32 7.60
CA LYS A 29 -5.59 -8.97 8.79
C LYS A 29 -4.71 -8.79 10.03
N SER A 30 -3.45 -8.37 9.89
CA SER A 30 -2.61 -8.03 11.05
C SER A 30 -3.20 -6.90 11.90
N ALA A 31 -4.03 -6.02 11.31
CA ALA A 31 -4.71 -4.93 12.01
C ALA A 31 -5.65 -5.40 13.15
N TYR A 32 -5.96 -6.69 13.22
CA TYR A 32 -6.81 -7.28 14.26
C TYR A 32 -6.02 -7.92 15.43
N ASP A 33 -4.68 -7.94 15.35
CA ASP A 33 -3.82 -8.47 16.42
C ASP A 33 -2.68 -7.48 16.73
N PRO A 34 -2.77 -6.76 17.87
CA PRO A 34 -1.72 -5.83 18.28
C PRO A 34 -0.32 -6.46 18.42
N THR A 35 -0.27 -7.76 18.75
CA THR A 35 1.01 -8.46 18.88
C THR A 35 1.67 -8.65 17.52
N VAL A 36 0.88 -9.01 16.49
CA VAL A 36 1.37 -9.14 15.12
C VAL A 36 1.80 -7.78 14.57
N MET A 37 1.02 -6.71 14.82
CA MET A 37 1.41 -5.35 14.44
C MET A 37 2.73 -4.92 15.11
N ALA A 38 2.92 -5.23 16.39
CA ALA A 38 4.19 -4.96 17.08
C ALA A 38 5.36 -5.70 16.43
N MET A 39 5.20 -6.99 16.09
CA MET A 39 6.22 -7.77 15.40
C MET A 39 6.60 -7.17 14.04
N LEU A 40 5.61 -6.72 13.26
CA LEU A 40 5.82 -6.05 11.97
C LEU A 40 6.60 -4.74 12.13
N ALA A 41 6.19 -3.90 13.08
CA ALA A 41 6.82 -2.62 13.34
C ALA A 41 8.27 -2.78 13.86
N GLU A 42 8.50 -3.65 14.85
CA GLU A 42 9.82 -3.90 15.43
C GLU A 42 10.82 -4.46 14.44
N ARG A 43 10.37 -5.31 13.51
CA ARG A 43 11.23 -5.90 12.48
C ARG A 43 11.29 -5.08 11.19
N GLY A 44 10.55 -3.99 11.09
CA GLY A 44 10.50 -3.15 9.90
C GLY A 44 9.95 -3.85 8.66
N ILE A 45 9.06 -4.85 8.85
CA ILE A 45 8.46 -5.62 7.75
C ILE A 45 7.36 -4.78 7.10
N VAL A 46 7.49 -4.53 5.81
CA VAL A 46 6.60 -3.64 5.06
C VAL A 46 5.40 -4.41 4.52
N LEU A 47 4.18 -3.91 4.75
CA LEU A 47 2.97 -4.44 4.14
C LEU A 47 2.69 -3.77 2.79
N GLU A 48 2.29 -4.54 1.79
CA GLU A 48 1.91 -4.03 0.45
C GLU A 48 0.39 -4.00 0.35
N VAL A 49 -0.24 -2.92 0.85
CA VAL A 49 -1.69 -2.81 0.95
C VAL A 49 -2.30 -2.43 -0.39
N CYS A 50 -3.36 -3.15 -0.79
CA CYS A 50 -4.07 -2.97 -2.05
C CYS A 50 -5.54 -2.60 -1.80
N PRO A 51 -5.87 -1.32 -1.55
CA PRO A 51 -7.19 -0.89 -1.09
C PRO A 51 -8.34 -1.36 -1.98
N THR A 52 -8.29 -1.06 -3.27
CA THR A 52 -9.36 -1.42 -4.24
C THR A 52 -9.48 -2.94 -4.40
N SER A 53 -8.35 -3.66 -4.48
CA SER A 53 -8.36 -5.13 -4.54
C SER A 53 -9.04 -5.71 -3.31
N ASN A 54 -8.62 -5.32 -2.11
CA ASN A 54 -9.16 -5.84 -0.86
C ASN A 54 -10.65 -5.54 -0.67
N LEU A 55 -11.14 -4.39 -1.16
CA LEU A 55 -12.58 -4.07 -1.18
C LEU A 55 -13.34 -4.90 -2.23
N THR A 56 -12.78 -5.06 -3.42
CA THR A 56 -13.43 -5.78 -4.54
C THR A 56 -13.54 -7.28 -4.25
N THR A 57 -12.49 -7.88 -3.70
CA THR A 57 -12.46 -9.29 -3.28
C THR A 57 -13.24 -9.55 -2.00
N ARG A 58 -13.70 -8.49 -1.31
CA ARG A 58 -14.39 -8.54 -0.01
C ARG A 58 -13.54 -9.11 1.13
N VAL A 59 -12.25 -9.16 0.98
CA VAL A 59 -11.29 -9.38 2.08
C VAL A 59 -11.46 -8.28 3.13
N VAL A 60 -11.69 -7.06 2.65
CA VAL A 60 -12.16 -5.91 3.43
C VAL A 60 -13.61 -5.62 3.01
N ARG A 61 -14.55 -5.69 3.93
CA ARG A 61 -15.99 -5.69 3.66
C ARG A 61 -16.53 -4.36 3.13
N ASN A 62 -15.96 -3.26 3.59
CA ASN A 62 -16.44 -1.92 3.29
C ASN A 62 -15.39 -0.84 3.63
N PRO A 63 -15.59 0.42 3.21
CA PRO A 63 -14.66 1.51 3.50
C PRO A 63 -14.44 1.80 4.99
N ALA A 64 -15.41 1.53 5.85
CA ALA A 64 -15.24 1.73 7.29
C ALA A 64 -14.26 0.72 7.89
N GLU A 65 -14.28 -0.53 7.43
CA GLU A 65 -13.29 -1.54 7.80
C GLU A 65 -11.92 -1.20 7.23
N LEU A 66 -11.83 -0.72 5.98
CA LEU A 66 -10.58 -0.23 5.41
C LEU A 66 -9.98 0.91 6.25
N ARG A 67 -10.81 1.86 6.68
CA ARG A 67 -10.40 2.92 7.60
C ARG A 67 -9.85 2.35 8.91
N PHE A 68 -10.55 1.41 9.52
CA PHE A 68 -10.09 0.76 10.75
C PHE A 68 -8.71 0.12 10.56
N ILE A 69 -8.53 -0.64 9.48
CA ILE A 69 -7.27 -1.34 9.18
C ILE A 69 -6.13 -0.33 9.03
N LEU A 70 -6.28 0.65 8.13
CA LEU A 70 -5.20 1.62 7.87
C LEU A 70 -4.89 2.50 9.08
N ARG A 71 -5.91 2.93 9.85
CA ARG A 71 -5.68 3.64 11.11
C ARG A 71 -4.92 2.79 12.11
N SER A 72 -5.31 1.51 12.28
CA SER A 72 -4.61 0.60 13.18
C SER A 72 -3.14 0.43 12.80
N LEU A 73 -2.83 0.26 11.51
CA LEU A 73 -1.45 0.16 11.04
C LEU A 73 -0.65 1.44 11.33
N ILE A 74 -1.24 2.61 11.06
CA ILE A 74 -0.60 3.90 11.30
C ILE A 74 -0.35 4.12 12.80
N ASP A 75 -1.35 3.86 13.64
CA ASP A 75 -1.28 4.05 15.08
C ASP A 75 -0.25 3.14 15.76
N HIS A 76 0.02 1.97 15.17
CA HIS A 76 1.05 1.02 15.63
C HIS A 76 2.39 1.18 14.89
N ALA A 77 2.55 2.22 14.09
CA ALA A 77 3.77 2.49 13.31
C ALA A 77 4.20 1.30 12.41
N VAL A 78 3.26 0.49 11.94
CA VAL A 78 3.55 -0.58 10.98
C VAL A 78 3.85 0.06 9.62
N PRO A 79 5.04 -0.19 9.02
CA PRO A 79 5.34 0.36 7.71
C PRO A 79 4.50 -0.33 6.63
N PHE A 80 3.94 0.46 5.72
CA PHE A 80 3.21 -0.10 4.58
C PHE A 80 3.35 0.78 3.33
N THR A 81 3.08 0.18 2.19
CA THR A 81 3.00 0.83 0.87
C THR A 81 1.59 0.71 0.33
N LEU A 82 1.27 1.52 -0.67
CA LEU A 82 0.05 1.39 -1.46
C LEU A 82 0.38 0.70 -2.78
N SER A 83 -0.46 -0.25 -3.17
CA SER A 83 -0.31 -1.04 -4.39
C SER A 83 -1.68 -1.26 -5.05
N THR A 84 -1.69 -1.67 -6.32
CA THR A 84 -2.90 -1.94 -7.08
C THR A 84 -3.27 -3.41 -7.16
N ASP A 85 -2.33 -4.33 -6.84
CA ASP A 85 -2.44 -5.78 -7.06
C ASP A 85 -2.51 -6.11 -8.57
N GLY A 86 -3.70 -6.21 -9.16
CA GLY A 86 -3.92 -6.52 -10.56
C GLY A 86 -4.56 -5.35 -11.33
N PRO A 87 -3.78 -4.33 -11.76
CA PRO A 87 -4.32 -3.08 -12.32
C PRO A 87 -5.17 -3.29 -13.56
N GLU A 88 -4.82 -4.22 -14.44
CA GLU A 88 -5.59 -4.52 -15.66
C GLU A 88 -6.94 -5.16 -15.31
N MET A 89 -6.96 -6.04 -14.32
CA MET A 89 -8.15 -6.77 -13.89
C MET A 89 -9.11 -5.88 -13.11
N LEU A 90 -8.56 -5.04 -12.24
CA LEU A 90 -9.31 -4.15 -11.35
C LEU A 90 -9.56 -2.78 -11.98
N ARG A 91 -8.98 -2.50 -13.14
CA ARG A 91 -9.03 -1.20 -13.84
C ARG A 91 -8.68 -0.04 -12.89
N SER A 92 -7.65 -0.24 -12.08
CA SER A 92 -7.21 0.67 -11.04
C SER A 92 -5.73 1.01 -11.26
N HIS A 93 -5.38 2.27 -11.11
CA HIS A 93 -4.00 2.73 -11.11
C HIS A 93 -3.61 3.19 -9.71
N LEU A 94 -2.32 3.22 -9.42
CA LEU A 94 -1.82 3.63 -8.10
C LEU A 94 -2.36 5.02 -7.69
N ARG A 95 -2.49 5.94 -8.66
CA ARG A 95 -3.11 7.25 -8.43
C ARG A 95 -4.56 7.16 -7.96
N ASP A 96 -5.31 6.17 -8.46
CA ASP A 96 -6.72 5.99 -8.10
C ASP A 96 -6.84 5.46 -6.67
N GLU A 97 -5.91 4.60 -6.22
CA GLU A 97 -5.80 4.14 -4.83
C GLU A 97 -5.58 5.34 -3.88
N MET A 98 -4.61 6.20 -4.21
CA MET A 98 -4.33 7.40 -3.42
C MET A 98 -5.53 8.36 -3.39
N ALA A 99 -6.17 8.58 -4.55
CA ALA A 99 -7.34 9.44 -4.67
C ALA A 99 -8.55 8.87 -3.89
N LEU A 100 -8.72 7.55 -3.87
CA LEU A 100 -9.75 6.89 -3.05
C LEU A 100 -9.54 7.22 -1.57
N LEU A 101 -8.34 7.02 -1.06
CA LEU A 101 -8.01 7.22 0.35
C LEU A 101 -8.13 8.69 0.79
N LEU A 102 -7.75 9.63 -0.07
CA LEU A 102 -7.91 11.08 0.16
C LEU A 102 -9.40 11.47 0.17
N ARG A 103 -10.15 11.11 -0.87
CA ARG A 103 -11.58 11.47 -1.00
C ARG A 103 -12.45 10.89 0.12
N THR A 104 -12.08 9.73 0.62
CA THR A 104 -12.79 9.09 1.74
C THR A 104 -12.26 9.53 3.10
N GLU A 105 -11.27 10.42 3.12
CA GLU A 105 -10.60 10.90 4.34
C GLU A 105 -10.06 9.76 5.22
N ILE A 106 -9.70 8.62 4.61
CA ILE A 106 -9.08 7.49 5.31
C ILE A 106 -7.64 7.81 5.63
N MET A 107 -6.92 8.45 4.70
CA MET A 107 -5.55 8.93 4.90
C MET A 107 -5.44 10.41 4.54
N SER A 108 -4.55 11.12 5.21
CA SER A 108 -4.13 12.47 4.84
C SER A 108 -3.08 12.44 3.72
N LEU A 109 -2.81 13.59 3.11
CA LEU A 109 -1.75 13.71 2.10
C LEU A 109 -0.38 13.30 2.67
N GLU A 110 -0.06 13.78 3.87
CA GLU A 110 1.21 13.46 4.54
C GLU A 110 1.37 11.95 4.82
N GLU A 111 0.27 11.26 5.11
CA GLU A 111 0.30 9.81 5.32
C GLU A 111 0.50 9.05 4.02
N ILE A 112 -0.06 9.54 2.92
CA ILE A 112 0.18 8.99 1.58
C ILE A 112 1.63 9.23 1.16
N GLU A 113 2.19 10.42 1.38
CA GLU A 113 3.59 10.72 1.12
C GLU A 113 4.52 9.78 1.88
N ARG A 114 4.25 9.50 3.16
CA ARG A 114 5.01 8.50 3.93
C ARG A 114 4.91 7.09 3.35
N ALA A 115 3.75 6.68 2.86
CA ALA A 115 3.60 5.38 2.22
C ALA A 115 4.39 5.30 0.90
N ILE A 116 4.51 6.40 0.15
CA ILE A 116 5.34 6.51 -1.05
C ILE A 116 6.83 6.43 -0.69
N GLU A 117 7.27 7.16 0.35
CA GLU A 117 8.66 7.08 0.85
C GLU A 117 9.01 5.67 1.30
N THR A 118 8.08 4.99 1.98
CA THR A 118 8.22 3.59 2.37
C THR A 118 8.36 2.69 1.13
N ALA A 119 7.58 2.92 0.07
CA ALA A 119 7.69 2.15 -1.17
C ALA A 119 9.07 2.31 -1.84
N HIS A 120 9.60 3.53 -1.87
CA HIS A 120 10.95 3.78 -2.38
C HIS A 120 12.04 3.11 -1.54
N SER A 121 11.91 3.14 -0.23
CA SER A 121 12.89 2.56 0.70
C SER A 121 12.86 1.03 0.69
N ALA A 122 11.67 0.43 0.52
CA ALA A 122 11.48 -1.02 0.47
C ALA A 122 11.68 -1.63 -0.93
N SER A 123 12.00 -0.80 -1.95
CA SER A 123 12.25 -1.29 -3.30
C SER A 123 13.49 -2.19 -3.34
N PHE A 124 13.42 -3.29 -4.11
CA PHE A 124 14.58 -4.12 -4.42
C PHE A 124 15.45 -3.56 -5.55
N LEU A 125 14.99 -2.50 -6.21
CA LEU A 125 15.78 -1.81 -7.21
C LEU A 125 16.68 -0.80 -6.51
N ASP A 126 17.97 -0.85 -6.81
CA ASP A 126 18.87 0.23 -6.45
C ASP A 126 18.33 1.53 -7.06
N ARG A 127 18.34 2.61 -6.30
CA ARG A 127 18.08 3.93 -6.87
C ARG A 127 19.05 4.08 -8.02
N LEU A 128 18.54 4.14 -9.24
CA LEU A 128 19.37 4.44 -10.39
C LEU A 128 20.10 5.73 -10.04
N SER A 129 21.41 5.63 -9.83
CA SER A 129 22.25 6.82 -9.79
C SER A 129 21.96 7.61 -11.06
N PRO A 130 21.77 8.94 -11.00
CA PRO A 130 21.55 9.70 -12.22
C PRO A 130 22.61 9.31 -13.22
N SER A 131 22.20 8.99 -14.46
CA SER A 131 23.11 8.59 -15.51
C SER A 131 24.23 9.61 -15.58
N PRO A 132 25.52 9.20 -15.57
CA PRO A 132 26.63 10.15 -15.65
C PRO A 132 26.57 11.01 -16.92
N ASP A 133 25.77 10.66 -17.90
CA ASP A 133 25.63 11.34 -19.19
C ASP A 133 24.56 12.43 -19.23
N GLY A 134 23.90 12.74 -18.11
CA GLY A 134 22.98 13.87 -17.99
C GLY A 134 21.73 13.82 -18.89
N HIS A 135 21.48 12.71 -19.55
CA HIS A 135 20.23 12.47 -20.25
C HIS A 135 19.17 11.97 -19.27
N ASP A 136 18.69 12.90 -18.44
CA ASP A 136 17.43 12.73 -17.73
C ASP A 136 16.33 12.78 -18.79
N GLU A 137 15.92 11.61 -19.26
CA GLU A 137 14.67 11.48 -20.02
C GLU A 137 13.51 11.64 -19.03
N GLY A 138 13.36 12.87 -18.53
CA GLY A 138 12.23 13.36 -17.76
C GLY A 138 10.94 13.35 -18.58
N ARG A 139 10.56 12.17 -19.07
CA ARG A 139 9.42 11.98 -19.98
C ARG A 139 8.19 11.36 -19.32
N PHE A 140 8.10 11.38 -18.00
CA PHE A 140 6.93 10.88 -17.28
C PHE A 140 6.45 11.76 -16.12
N LEU A 141 6.81 13.03 -16.12
CA LEU A 141 6.06 14.02 -15.34
C LEU A 141 4.98 14.60 -16.24
N ALA A 142 3.85 13.92 -16.33
CA ALA A 142 2.63 14.56 -16.80
C ALA A 142 2.41 15.82 -15.94
N ASP A 143 2.11 16.93 -16.61
CA ASP A 143 1.79 18.23 -15.99
C ASP A 143 0.89 18.03 -14.77
N PRO A 144 1.32 18.35 -13.53
CA PRO A 144 0.51 18.21 -12.33
C PRO A 144 -0.76 19.08 -12.34
N HIS A 145 -0.90 19.96 -13.34
CA HIS A 145 -2.04 20.87 -13.54
C HIS A 145 -2.94 20.47 -14.71
N ALA A 146 -2.69 19.33 -15.38
CA ALA A 146 -3.58 18.88 -16.45
C ALA A 146 -4.97 18.56 -15.87
N PRO A 147 -6.06 19.13 -16.43
CA PRO A 147 -7.40 18.88 -15.93
C PRO A 147 -7.77 17.41 -16.13
N ILE A 148 -8.25 16.77 -15.07
CA ILE A 148 -8.78 15.40 -15.11
C ILE A 148 -10.12 15.47 -15.87
N ALA A 149 -10.14 15.00 -17.11
CA ALA A 149 -11.40 14.79 -17.83
C ALA A 149 -12.13 13.62 -17.21
N LEU A 150 -13.14 13.92 -16.38
CA LEU A 150 -14.13 12.95 -15.92
C LEU A 150 -15.18 12.83 -17.01
N GLU A 151 -15.01 11.93 -17.95
CA GLU A 151 -16.14 11.44 -18.76
C GLU A 151 -16.92 10.44 -17.90
N VAL A 152 -18.03 10.92 -17.35
CA VAL A 152 -19.07 10.07 -16.76
C VAL A 152 -20.01 9.74 -17.91
N GLU A 153 -19.87 8.56 -18.52
CA GLU A 153 -20.93 8.01 -19.33
C GLU A 153 -22.04 7.47 -18.39
N VAL A 154 -23.25 7.99 -18.64
CA VAL A 154 -24.52 7.63 -17.95
C VAL A 154 -25.04 6.31 -18.48
#